data_1ed8aa55d90c7e6d459c670b0ecd1918
#
_entry.id   1ed8aa55d90c7e6d459c670b0ecd1918
#
_cell.length_a   1.000
_cell.length_b   1.000
_cell.length_c   1.000
_cell.angle_alpha   90.00
_cell.angle_beta   90.00
_cell.angle_gamma   90.00
#
_symmetry.space_group_name_H-M   'P 1'
#
loop_
_entity.id
_entity.type
_entity.pdbx_description
1 polymer ?
#
loop_
_entity_poly.entity_id
_entity_poly.type
_entity_poly.pdbx_seq_one_letter_code
_entity_poly.pdbx_strand_id
1 'polypeptide(L)'
;MKRTLLSLLAAASLPLAAFQANAADVVLHTNHGPIAIELFQEQAPESVNNFLTYVQEGHYDGTLFHRVIDGFMIQGGGFDQDFQQKPTRAPITNEADNGLRNERGTLAMARTGDPHSATSQFFINVNDNRFLDHQGTHSGQAWGYAVFGRVVEGMDVVDAIKRLPTGSRGPFQDVPREPVIIERAEVQ
;
A
#
# COMPACT_ATOMS: atom_id res chain seq x y z
N MET A 1 55.70 30.59 43.82
CA MET A 1 54.40 30.90 43.24
C MET A 1 54.16 29.95 42.06
N LYS A 2 53.42 28.84 42.26
CA LYS A 2 53.09 27.84 41.21
C LYS A 2 51.63 28.08 40.78
N ARG A 3 51.39 28.47 39.52
CA ARG A 3 50.04 28.63 38.90
C ARG A 3 49.66 27.30 38.26
N THR A 4 48.67 26.62 38.80
CA THR A 4 48.04 25.43 38.23
C THR A 4 47.00 25.85 37.21
N LEU A 5 47.16 25.48 35.94
CA LEU A 5 46.17 25.65 34.89
C LEU A 5 45.21 24.45 34.96
N LEU A 6 43.94 24.74 35.25
CA LEU A 6 42.84 23.77 35.13
C LEU A 6 42.29 23.83 33.69
N SER A 7 42.48 22.76 32.93
CA SER A 7 41.88 22.59 31.60
C SER A 7 40.46 22.03 31.74
N LEU A 8 39.43 22.82 31.39
CA LEU A 8 38.07 22.37 31.27
C LEU A 8 37.93 21.63 29.91
N LEU A 9 37.71 20.33 29.95
CA LEU A 9 37.17 19.58 28.81
C LEU A 9 35.65 19.79 28.73
N ALA A 10 35.18 20.49 27.73
CA ALA A 10 33.75 20.56 27.36
C ALA A 10 33.38 19.33 26.52
N ALA A 11 32.64 18.41 27.09
CA ALA A 11 32.09 17.27 26.37
C ALA A 11 30.86 17.77 25.55
N ALA A 12 30.98 17.85 24.24
CA ALA A 12 29.90 18.12 23.31
C ALA A 12 29.06 16.86 23.17
N SER A 13 27.90 16.83 23.80
CA SER A 13 26.87 15.80 23.57
C SER A 13 26.12 16.10 22.26
N LEU A 14 26.38 15.32 21.21
CA LEU A 14 25.56 15.30 20.00
C LEU A 14 24.18 14.70 20.32
N PRO A 15 23.06 15.36 19.95
CA PRO A 15 21.76 14.73 20.08
C PRO A 15 21.67 13.57 19.08
N LEU A 16 21.43 12.37 19.59
CA LEU A 16 21.05 11.21 18.82
C LEU A 16 19.63 11.49 18.31
N ALA A 17 19.49 11.82 17.03
CA ALA A 17 18.18 11.88 16.40
C ALA A 17 17.59 10.47 16.42
N ALA A 18 16.63 10.24 17.29
CA ALA A 18 15.83 9.01 17.25
C ALA A 18 15.05 9.01 15.94
N PHE A 19 15.39 8.10 15.03
CA PHE A 19 14.50 7.74 13.93
C PHE A 19 13.24 7.15 14.58
N GLN A 20 12.15 7.92 14.61
CA GLN A 20 10.85 7.37 14.90
C GLN A 20 10.48 6.51 13.69
N ALA A 21 10.57 5.20 13.85
CA ALA A 21 9.91 4.28 12.93
C ALA A 21 8.40 4.57 13.07
N ASN A 22 7.74 4.98 11.99
CA ASN A 22 6.29 5.08 11.99
C ASN A 22 5.74 3.68 12.28
N ALA A 23 4.88 3.59 13.30
CA ALA A 23 4.21 2.34 13.61
C ALA A 23 3.34 1.94 12.41
N ALA A 24 3.32 0.66 12.06
CA ALA A 24 2.39 0.16 11.07
C ALA A 24 0.97 0.14 11.65
N ASP A 25 -0.02 0.54 10.86
CA ASP A 25 -1.43 0.45 11.25
C ASP A 25 -2.03 -0.90 10.88
N VAL A 26 -1.54 -1.51 9.78
CA VAL A 26 -2.00 -2.81 9.27
C VAL A 26 -0.81 -3.64 8.80
N VAL A 27 -0.87 -4.95 9.06
CA VAL A 27 0.06 -5.93 8.47
C VAL A 27 -0.69 -6.91 7.59
N LEU A 28 -0.27 -7.02 6.33
CA LEU A 28 -0.69 -8.10 5.43
C LEU A 28 0.32 -9.24 5.56
N HIS A 29 -0.10 -10.35 6.14
CA HIS A 29 0.68 -11.59 6.17
C HIS A 29 0.48 -12.32 4.85
N THR A 30 1.50 -12.39 4.02
CA THR A 30 1.45 -13.11 2.76
C THR A 30 2.27 -14.39 2.82
N ASN A 31 2.01 -15.33 1.92
CA ASN A 31 2.86 -16.52 1.75
C ASN A 31 4.28 -16.22 1.24
N HIS A 32 4.60 -14.93 0.96
CA HIS A 32 5.94 -14.44 0.64
C HIS A 32 6.59 -13.63 1.77
N GLY A 33 5.86 -13.39 2.87
CA GLY A 33 6.30 -12.59 4.02
C GLY A 33 5.34 -11.46 4.37
N PRO A 34 5.57 -10.78 5.49
CA PRO A 34 4.72 -9.69 5.94
C PRO A 34 5.00 -8.38 5.18
N ILE A 35 3.92 -7.60 4.98
CA ILE A 35 3.97 -6.25 4.43
C ILE A 35 3.27 -5.34 5.44
N ALA A 36 4.02 -4.47 6.09
CA ALA A 36 3.52 -3.53 7.09
C ALA A 36 3.19 -2.18 6.44
N ILE A 37 2.03 -1.65 6.77
CA ILE A 37 1.41 -0.50 6.10
C ILE A 37 1.09 0.58 7.12
N GLU A 38 1.47 1.81 6.82
CA GLU A 38 0.97 3.03 7.46
C GLU A 38 -0.17 3.61 6.63
N LEU A 39 -1.25 4.03 7.30
CA LEU A 39 -2.45 4.57 6.65
C LEU A 39 -2.53 6.09 6.81
N PHE A 40 -2.99 6.79 5.78
CA PHE A 40 -3.08 8.25 5.74
C PHE A 40 -4.49 8.73 6.09
N GLN A 41 -4.89 8.51 7.35
CA GLN A 41 -6.25 8.78 7.84
C GLN A 41 -6.70 10.24 7.63
N GLU A 42 -5.80 11.21 7.75
CA GLU A 42 -6.14 12.63 7.58
C GLU A 42 -6.37 13.01 6.11
N GLN A 43 -5.59 12.40 5.18
CA GLN A 43 -5.62 12.73 3.76
C GLN A 43 -6.63 11.89 2.96
N ALA A 44 -6.96 10.67 3.43
CA ALA A 44 -7.84 9.75 2.73
C ALA A 44 -8.79 9.02 3.70
N PRO A 45 -9.63 9.75 4.47
CA PRO A 45 -10.45 9.16 5.53
C PRO A 45 -11.44 8.11 5.03
N GLU A 46 -12.09 8.30 3.87
CA GLU A 46 -13.03 7.32 3.32
C GLU A 46 -12.30 6.03 2.86
N SER A 47 -11.20 6.17 2.14
CA SER A 47 -10.40 5.04 1.66
C SER A 47 -9.80 4.25 2.80
N VAL A 48 -9.25 4.92 3.84
CA VAL A 48 -8.69 4.29 5.03
C VAL A 48 -9.78 3.56 5.82
N ASN A 49 -10.91 4.21 6.12
CA ASN A 49 -12.01 3.58 6.85
C ASN A 49 -12.58 2.37 6.10
N ASN A 50 -12.71 2.46 4.78
CA ASN A 50 -13.12 1.36 3.92
C ASN A 50 -12.14 0.18 4.00
N PHE A 51 -10.83 0.45 3.85
CA PHE A 51 -9.79 -0.58 3.94
C PHE A 51 -9.76 -1.25 5.31
N LEU A 52 -9.77 -0.46 6.40
CA LEU A 52 -9.81 -0.97 7.78
C LEU A 52 -11.05 -1.82 8.04
N THR A 53 -12.22 -1.43 7.51
CA THR A 53 -13.45 -2.22 7.64
C THR A 53 -13.29 -3.60 6.99
N TYR A 54 -12.72 -3.67 5.79
CA TYR A 54 -12.45 -4.95 5.13
C TYR A 54 -11.41 -5.79 5.88
N VAL A 55 -10.37 -5.17 6.47
CA VAL A 55 -9.40 -5.87 7.34
C VAL A 55 -10.10 -6.46 8.55
N GLN A 56 -10.91 -5.68 9.26
CA GLN A 56 -11.62 -6.10 10.49
C GLN A 56 -12.66 -7.20 10.21
N GLU A 57 -13.29 -7.19 9.04
CA GLU A 57 -14.25 -8.22 8.59
C GLU A 57 -13.55 -9.49 8.08
N GLY A 58 -12.20 -9.54 8.03
CA GLY A 58 -11.44 -10.68 7.50
C GLY A 58 -11.62 -10.86 5.99
N HIS A 59 -12.06 -9.82 5.27
CA HIS A 59 -12.30 -9.90 3.83
C HIS A 59 -11.05 -10.27 3.05
N TYR A 60 -9.90 -9.75 3.46
CA TYR A 60 -8.65 -9.96 2.74
C TYR A 60 -8.03 -11.33 2.98
N ASP A 61 -8.46 -12.05 4.03
CA ASP A 61 -7.94 -13.37 4.36
C ASP A 61 -8.24 -14.37 3.24
N GLY A 62 -7.19 -15.02 2.75
CA GLY A 62 -7.25 -15.95 1.62
C GLY A 62 -7.39 -15.30 0.25
N THR A 63 -7.33 -13.96 0.15
CA THR A 63 -7.38 -13.29 -1.17
C THR A 63 -6.01 -13.27 -1.85
N LEU A 64 -6.05 -13.06 -3.16
CA LEU A 64 -4.87 -13.05 -4.02
C LEU A 64 -4.38 -11.63 -4.34
N PHE A 65 -3.05 -11.49 -4.51
CA PHE A 65 -2.51 -10.54 -5.46
C PHE A 65 -2.65 -11.14 -6.86
N HIS A 66 -3.79 -10.89 -7.49
CA HIS A 66 -4.20 -11.55 -8.72
C HIS A 66 -3.61 -10.94 -9.99
N ARG A 67 -3.01 -9.74 -9.90
CA ARG A 67 -2.38 -9.04 -11.02
C ARG A 67 -1.07 -8.41 -10.57
N VAL A 68 0.02 -8.78 -11.23
CA VAL A 68 1.39 -8.35 -10.92
C VAL A 68 2.09 -7.91 -12.20
N ILE A 69 2.52 -6.65 -12.23
CA ILE A 69 3.27 -6.09 -13.35
C ILE A 69 4.54 -5.45 -12.81
N ASP A 70 5.70 -6.03 -13.12
CA ASP A 70 6.99 -5.43 -12.75
C ASP A 70 7.15 -4.05 -13.39
N GLY A 71 7.71 -3.11 -12.62
CA GLY A 71 7.84 -1.70 -13.03
C GLY A 71 6.54 -0.89 -12.94
N PHE A 72 5.42 -1.49 -12.49
CA PHE A 72 4.14 -0.81 -12.34
C PHE A 72 3.54 -1.00 -10.94
N MET A 73 2.83 -2.09 -10.67
CA MET A 73 2.13 -2.33 -9.40
C MET A 73 1.84 -3.81 -9.16
N ILE A 74 1.49 -4.16 -7.93
CA ILE A 74 0.86 -5.43 -7.56
C ILE A 74 -0.55 -5.13 -7.02
N GLN A 75 -1.57 -5.79 -7.57
CA GLN A 75 -2.99 -5.55 -7.27
C GLN A 75 -3.65 -6.77 -6.66
N GLY A 76 -4.41 -6.56 -5.58
CA GLY A 76 -5.06 -7.65 -4.84
C GLY A 76 -6.33 -7.24 -4.11
N GLY A 77 -6.80 -8.13 -3.22
CA GLY A 77 -7.90 -7.88 -2.28
C GLY A 77 -9.31 -8.07 -2.85
N GLY A 78 -9.46 -8.63 -4.06
CA GLY A 78 -10.79 -8.79 -4.66
C GLY A 78 -11.20 -10.23 -4.97
N PHE A 79 -10.24 -11.14 -5.11
CA PHE A 79 -10.47 -12.51 -5.56
C PHE A 79 -9.90 -13.52 -4.56
N ASP A 80 -10.62 -14.61 -4.36
CA ASP A 80 -10.13 -15.78 -3.64
C ASP A 80 -9.19 -16.64 -4.51
N GLN A 81 -8.70 -17.76 -3.97
CA GLN A 81 -7.76 -18.65 -4.65
C GLN A 81 -8.37 -19.38 -5.85
N ASP A 82 -9.70 -19.47 -5.94
CA ASP A 82 -10.43 -20.00 -7.09
C ASP A 82 -10.75 -18.93 -8.14
N PHE A 83 -10.27 -17.68 -7.95
CA PHE A 83 -10.57 -16.51 -8.77
C PHE A 83 -12.06 -16.13 -8.78
N GLN A 84 -12.77 -16.50 -7.70
CA GLN A 84 -14.11 -15.97 -7.46
C GLN A 84 -14.00 -14.60 -6.81
N GLN A 85 -14.71 -13.63 -7.35
CA GLN A 85 -14.78 -12.31 -6.75
C GLN A 85 -15.53 -12.39 -5.42
N LYS A 86 -14.90 -11.92 -4.34
CA LYS A 86 -15.56 -11.86 -3.02
C LYS A 86 -16.63 -10.76 -3.03
N PRO A 87 -17.75 -10.95 -2.32
CA PRO A 87 -18.78 -9.92 -2.16
C PRO A 87 -18.17 -8.63 -1.59
N THR A 88 -18.61 -7.49 -2.09
CA THR A 88 -18.12 -6.18 -1.65
C THR A 88 -19.22 -5.34 -1.02
N ARG A 89 -18.82 -4.37 -0.24
CA ARG A 89 -19.66 -3.28 0.27
C ARG A 89 -19.98 -2.29 -0.88
N ALA A 90 -20.80 -1.29 -0.60
CA ALA A 90 -21.03 -0.20 -1.55
C ALA A 90 -19.70 0.51 -1.91
N PRO A 91 -19.57 1.01 -3.13
CA PRO A 91 -18.39 1.77 -3.53
C PRO A 91 -18.26 3.08 -2.75
N ILE A 92 -17.03 3.59 -2.69
CA ILE A 92 -16.68 4.82 -1.98
C ILE A 92 -16.34 5.96 -2.94
N THR A 93 -16.38 7.18 -2.43
CA THR A 93 -15.92 8.38 -3.16
C THR A 93 -14.41 8.28 -3.42
N ASN A 94 -14.00 8.73 -4.60
CA ASN A 94 -12.58 8.79 -4.94
C ASN A 94 -11.94 10.04 -4.29
N GLU A 95 -10.93 9.82 -3.48
CA GLU A 95 -10.17 10.87 -2.77
C GLU A 95 -8.82 11.18 -3.44
N ALA A 96 -8.66 10.92 -4.75
CA ALA A 96 -7.38 11.11 -5.43
C ALA A 96 -6.93 12.58 -5.52
N ASP A 97 -7.83 13.53 -5.26
CA ASP A 97 -7.55 14.98 -5.15
C ASP A 97 -6.94 15.39 -3.81
N ASN A 98 -6.58 14.42 -2.96
CA ASN A 98 -5.99 14.63 -1.63
C ASN A 98 -4.53 15.11 -1.61
N GLY A 99 -3.92 15.34 -2.79
CA GLY A 99 -2.56 15.84 -2.94
C GLY A 99 -1.47 14.78 -2.80
N LEU A 100 -1.82 13.52 -2.48
CA LEU A 100 -0.88 12.40 -2.45
C LEU A 100 -0.59 11.89 -3.85
N ARG A 101 0.59 11.28 -4.02
CA ARG A 101 1.07 10.80 -5.31
C ARG A 101 1.24 9.29 -5.31
N ASN A 102 1.02 8.68 -6.46
CA ASN A 102 1.29 7.27 -6.71
C ASN A 102 2.80 7.02 -6.87
N GLU A 103 3.54 7.17 -5.78
CA GLU A 103 4.98 6.92 -5.70
C GLU A 103 5.25 5.47 -5.28
N ARG A 104 6.46 4.97 -5.54
CA ARG A 104 6.85 3.61 -5.13
C ARG A 104 6.62 3.40 -3.63
N GLY A 105 5.97 2.30 -3.31
CA GLY A 105 5.61 1.89 -1.94
C GLY A 105 4.25 2.41 -1.47
N THR A 106 3.57 3.31 -2.20
CA THR A 106 2.24 3.77 -1.81
C THR A 106 1.15 2.75 -2.17
N LEU A 107 0.09 2.73 -1.35
CA LEU A 107 -1.14 1.99 -1.61
C LEU A 107 -2.20 2.90 -2.19
N ALA A 108 -2.89 2.44 -3.22
CA ALA A 108 -4.01 3.17 -3.80
C ALA A 108 -5.20 2.25 -4.08
N MET A 109 -6.42 2.83 -4.08
CA MET A 109 -7.65 2.10 -4.36
C MET A 109 -7.75 1.76 -5.85
N ALA A 110 -7.93 0.47 -6.16
CA ALA A 110 -8.29 0.04 -7.51
C ALA A 110 -9.78 0.34 -7.78
N ARG A 111 -10.10 0.64 -9.03
CA ARG A 111 -11.45 1.01 -9.47
C ARG A 111 -11.69 0.66 -10.93
N THR A 112 -12.92 0.76 -11.37
CA THR A 112 -13.31 0.67 -12.79
C THR A 112 -13.08 2.00 -13.52
N GLY A 113 -13.64 2.15 -14.71
CA GLY A 113 -13.67 3.44 -15.44
C GLY A 113 -14.45 4.54 -14.74
N ASP A 114 -15.42 4.18 -13.88
CA ASP A 114 -16.10 5.13 -13.00
C ASP A 114 -15.18 5.55 -11.86
N PRO A 115 -14.92 6.85 -11.67
CA PRO A 115 -14.03 7.33 -10.62
C PRO A 115 -14.46 6.91 -9.19
N HIS A 116 -15.76 6.83 -8.93
CA HIS A 116 -16.35 6.55 -7.61
C HIS A 116 -16.80 5.09 -7.47
N SER A 117 -16.04 4.15 -8.04
CA SER A 117 -16.39 2.72 -8.07
C SER A 117 -15.47 1.83 -7.22
N ALA A 118 -14.54 2.41 -6.45
CA ALA A 118 -13.64 1.64 -5.61
C ALA A 118 -14.40 0.90 -4.49
N THR A 119 -14.03 -0.36 -4.25
CA THR A 119 -14.61 -1.18 -3.18
C THR A 119 -13.51 -1.81 -2.31
N SER A 120 -13.17 -3.09 -2.50
CA SER A 120 -12.16 -3.77 -1.67
C SER A 120 -10.77 -3.84 -2.30
N GLN A 121 -10.69 -3.76 -3.63
CA GLN A 121 -9.41 -3.95 -4.32
C GLN A 121 -8.49 -2.75 -4.15
N PHE A 122 -7.22 -3.05 -3.94
CA PHE A 122 -6.14 -2.06 -3.85
C PHE A 122 -4.91 -2.52 -4.64
N PHE A 123 -3.97 -1.62 -4.83
CA PHE A 123 -2.67 -1.98 -5.38
C PHE A 123 -1.54 -1.29 -4.61
N ILE A 124 -0.36 -1.89 -4.66
CA ILE A 124 0.88 -1.32 -4.15
C ILE A 124 1.73 -0.91 -5.35
N ASN A 125 2.11 0.35 -5.40
CA ASN A 125 2.97 0.88 -6.44
C ASN A 125 4.39 0.33 -6.27
N VAL A 126 4.94 -0.32 -7.30
CA VAL A 126 6.33 -0.82 -7.28
C VAL A 126 7.29 0.11 -8.01
N ASN A 127 6.77 1.19 -8.56
CA ASN A 127 7.49 2.30 -9.21
C ASN A 127 6.71 3.60 -9.00
N ASP A 128 7.29 4.74 -9.37
CA ASP A 128 6.61 6.03 -9.40
C ASP A 128 5.67 6.08 -10.63
N ASN A 129 4.36 6.06 -10.36
CA ASN A 129 3.30 5.98 -11.35
C ASN A 129 2.52 7.29 -11.43
N ARG A 130 3.19 8.41 -11.66
CA ARG A 130 2.60 9.75 -11.65
C ARG A 130 1.45 9.96 -12.64
N PHE A 131 1.35 9.12 -13.67
CA PHE A 131 0.22 9.12 -14.61
C PHE A 131 -1.10 8.62 -13.97
N LEU A 132 -1.03 8.03 -12.76
CA LEU A 132 -2.17 7.65 -11.94
C LEU A 132 -2.62 8.77 -10.97
N ASP A 133 -1.86 9.85 -10.86
CA ASP A 133 -2.20 10.98 -10.00
C ASP A 133 -3.42 11.73 -10.52
N HIS A 134 -4.12 12.42 -9.62
CA HIS A 134 -5.24 13.29 -9.97
C HIS A 134 -4.78 14.44 -10.87
N GLN A 135 -5.45 14.61 -12.01
CA GLN A 135 -5.18 15.66 -13.00
C GLN A 135 -6.42 16.54 -13.26
N GLY A 136 -7.52 16.28 -12.57
CA GLY A 136 -8.78 16.98 -12.69
C GLY A 136 -9.99 16.06 -12.82
N THR A 137 -11.15 16.66 -12.98
CA THR A 137 -12.45 15.93 -12.97
C THR A 137 -13.07 15.78 -14.37
N HIS A 138 -12.35 16.19 -15.42
CA HIS A 138 -12.87 16.24 -16.80
C HIS A 138 -13.04 14.86 -17.47
N SER A 139 -12.47 13.81 -16.88
CA SER A 139 -12.66 12.41 -17.33
C SER A 139 -12.44 11.44 -16.17
N GLY A 140 -12.98 10.23 -16.29
CA GLY A 140 -12.72 9.17 -15.31
C GLY A 140 -11.22 8.86 -15.14
N GLN A 141 -10.45 8.94 -16.21
CA GLN A 141 -9.01 8.72 -16.15
C GLN A 141 -8.29 9.86 -15.42
N ALA A 142 -8.69 11.11 -15.68
CA ALA A 142 -8.09 12.30 -15.07
C ALA A 142 -8.34 12.38 -13.55
N TRP A 143 -9.39 11.74 -13.06
CA TRP A 143 -9.65 11.62 -11.62
C TRP A 143 -8.49 10.96 -10.86
N GLY A 144 -7.76 10.06 -11.50
CA GLY A 144 -6.65 9.33 -10.87
C GLY A 144 -7.09 8.27 -9.88
N TYR A 145 -6.15 7.80 -9.06
CA TYR A 145 -6.32 6.73 -8.08
C TYR A 145 -5.94 7.23 -6.70
N ALA A 146 -6.86 7.09 -5.74
CA ALA A 146 -6.71 7.61 -4.38
C ALA A 146 -5.64 6.84 -3.61
N VAL A 147 -4.52 7.49 -3.36
CA VAL A 147 -3.49 7.01 -2.42
C VAL A 147 -4.01 7.17 -1.00
N PHE A 148 -3.91 6.10 -0.19
CA PHE A 148 -4.43 6.08 1.18
C PHE A 148 -3.47 5.51 2.23
N GLY A 149 -2.27 5.07 1.81
CA GLY A 149 -1.26 4.52 2.72
C GLY A 149 0.06 4.25 2.02
N ARG A 150 1.01 3.73 2.78
CA ARG A 150 2.31 3.30 2.25
C ARG A 150 2.86 2.09 2.99
N VAL A 151 3.68 1.31 2.32
CA VAL A 151 4.49 0.25 2.94
C VAL A 151 5.60 0.90 3.75
N VAL A 152 5.69 0.55 5.04
CA VAL A 152 6.75 1.00 5.97
C VAL A 152 7.78 -0.10 6.22
N GLU A 153 7.37 -1.38 6.16
CA GLU A 153 8.25 -2.54 6.20
C GLU A 153 7.79 -3.61 5.20
N GLY A 154 8.69 -4.41 4.65
CA GLY A 154 8.36 -5.48 3.70
C GLY A 154 8.35 -5.05 2.23
N MET A 155 8.99 -3.93 1.86
CA MET A 155 9.19 -3.58 0.45
C MET A 155 10.06 -4.58 -0.31
N ASP A 156 10.92 -5.32 0.36
CA ASP A 156 11.68 -6.46 -0.19
C ASP A 156 10.75 -7.62 -0.55
N VAL A 157 9.71 -7.88 0.25
CA VAL A 157 8.63 -8.84 -0.06
C VAL A 157 7.86 -8.40 -1.30
N VAL A 158 7.45 -7.13 -1.38
CA VAL A 158 6.79 -6.54 -2.56
C VAL A 158 7.69 -6.67 -3.79
N ASP A 159 9.01 -6.41 -3.66
CA ASP A 159 9.98 -6.55 -4.74
C ASP A 159 10.22 -8.00 -5.15
N ALA A 160 10.06 -8.97 -4.25
CA ALA A 160 10.10 -10.38 -4.58
C ALA A 160 8.84 -10.77 -5.39
N ILE A 161 7.67 -10.36 -4.93
CA ILE A 161 6.38 -10.63 -5.61
C ILE A 161 6.37 -10.06 -7.03
N LYS A 162 6.79 -8.82 -7.24
CA LYS A 162 6.74 -8.18 -8.57
C LYS A 162 7.58 -8.88 -9.63
N ARG A 163 8.60 -9.66 -9.21
CA ARG A 163 9.50 -10.41 -10.12
C ARG A 163 8.98 -11.81 -10.47
N LEU A 164 7.88 -12.24 -9.86
CA LEU A 164 7.33 -13.56 -10.13
C LEU A 164 6.92 -13.69 -11.61
N PRO A 165 7.15 -14.87 -12.22
CA PRO A 165 6.64 -15.12 -13.55
C PRO A 165 5.12 -15.02 -13.59
N THR A 166 4.59 -14.26 -14.54
CA THR A 166 3.15 -14.07 -14.74
C THR A 166 2.66 -14.74 -16.02
N GLY A 167 1.36 -14.83 -16.17
CA GLY A 167 0.68 -15.37 -17.34
C GLY A 167 -0.79 -15.01 -17.35
N SER A 168 -1.56 -15.63 -18.24
CA SER A 168 -3.01 -15.47 -18.32
C SER A 168 -3.73 -16.61 -17.60
N ARG A 169 -4.83 -16.30 -16.93
CA ARG A 169 -5.76 -17.28 -16.35
C ARG A 169 -7.20 -16.90 -16.71
N GLY A 170 -7.76 -17.57 -17.72
CA GLY A 170 -9.05 -17.19 -18.29
C GLY A 170 -9.03 -15.73 -18.79
N PRO A 171 -9.92 -14.85 -18.32
CA PRO A 171 -9.95 -13.45 -18.73
C PRO A 171 -8.86 -12.58 -18.07
N PHE A 172 -8.18 -13.11 -17.04
CA PHE A 172 -7.19 -12.35 -16.26
C PHE A 172 -5.83 -12.41 -16.94
N GLN A 173 -5.15 -11.26 -17.00
CA GLN A 173 -3.80 -11.08 -17.50
C GLN A 173 -2.85 -10.76 -16.32
N ASP A 174 -1.54 -10.97 -16.52
CA ASP A 174 -0.50 -10.63 -15.55
C ASP A 174 -0.70 -11.34 -14.19
N VAL A 175 -1.27 -12.54 -14.21
CA VAL A 175 -1.51 -13.39 -13.03
C VAL A 175 -0.22 -14.10 -12.66
N PRO A 176 0.27 -13.99 -11.40
CA PRO A 176 1.40 -14.80 -10.93
C PRO A 176 1.14 -16.30 -11.18
N ARG A 177 2.13 -17.02 -11.74
CA ARG A 177 2.00 -18.46 -11.98
C ARG A 177 1.95 -19.26 -10.68
N GLU A 178 2.64 -18.78 -9.65
CA GLU A 178 2.51 -19.24 -8.27
C GLU A 178 1.62 -18.27 -7.52
N PRO A 179 0.53 -18.74 -6.87
CA PRO A 179 -0.40 -17.86 -6.19
C PRO A 179 0.27 -17.04 -5.09
N VAL A 180 0.07 -15.73 -5.11
CA VAL A 180 0.46 -14.83 -4.02
C VAL A 180 -0.77 -14.56 -3.18
N ILE A 181 -0.76 -15.10 -1.95
CA ILE A 181 -1.92 -15.14 -1.07
C ILE A 181 -1.70 -14.18 0.09
N ILE A 182 -2.69 -13.35 0.37
CA ILE A 182 -2.83 -12.66 1.65
C ILE A 182 -3.46 -13.68 2.60
N GLU A 183 -2.64 -14.31 3.43
CA GLU A 183 -3.10 -15.34 4.36
C GLU A 183 -3.96 -14.73 5.47
N ARG A 184 -3.59 -13.52 5.91
CA ARG A 184 -4.32 -12.74 6.92
C ARG A 184 -3.96 -11.26 6.82
N ALA A 185 -4.93 -10.39 7.10
CA ALA A 185 -4.73 -8.96 7.30
C ALA A 185 -5.06 -8.58 8.75
N GLU A 186 -4.22 -7.80 9.42
CA GLU A 186 -4.33 -7.53 10.86
C GLU A 186 -4.07 -6.04 11.15
N VAL A 187 -4.96 -5.44 11.94
CA VAL A 187 -4.78 -4.09 12.52
C VAL A 187 -3.82 -4.20 13.70
N GLN A 188 -2.87 -3.28 13.82
CA GLN A 188 -1.85 -3.25 14.87
C GLN A 188 -2.24 -2.37 16.05
#